data_70e767a77f82b5963506c79991c78d79
#
_entry.id   70e767a77f82b5963506c79991c78d79
#
_cell.length_a   1.000
_cell.length_b   1.000
_cell.length_c   1.000
_cell.angle_alpha   90.00
_cell.angle_beta   90.00
_cell.angle_gamma   90.00
#
_symmetry.space_group_name_H-M   'P 1'
#
loop_
_entity.id
_entity.type
_entity.pdbx_description
1 polymer ?
#
loop_
_entity_poly.entity_id
_entity_poly.type
_entity_poly.pdbx_seq_one_letter_code
_entity_poly.pdbx_strand_id
1 'polypeptide(L)'
;MLIVVPSRDKVPNYQSLKEQVDELVGKINSKHGRISWTPIHYFYRSYPFRALGAFYRMCDVAMITPLRDGMNLVCKEYVASRENQDGVLILSEMAGASKELSDAVLVNPTNQKQMVEALKLALEMSVEEQRSRMKLMQATVKKYNIFNWVNLFFNNLQIAKDNQKARAVLKLEGAKEKAMMEKYR
;
A
#
# COMPACT_ATOMS: atom_id res chain seq x y z
N MET A 1 13.77 15.42 -3.99
CA MET A 1 12.87 14.23 -4.07
C MET A 1 13.71 12.98 -4.24
N LEU A 2 13.41 11.92 -3.50
CA LEU A 2 14.06 10.61 -3.64
C LEU A 2 13.06 9.63 -4.26
N ILE A 3 13.43 8.99 -5.36
CA ILE A 3 12.64 7.95 -6.01
C ILE A 3 13.45 6.65 -5.98
N VAL A 4 12.90 5.61 -5.37
CA VAL A 4 13.48 4.28 -5.32
C VAL A 4 12.52 3.29 -5.96
N VAL A 5 12.97 2.61 -7.00
CA VAL A 5 12.16 1.61 -7.71
C VAL A 5 12.95 0.30 -7.76
N PRO A 6 12.37 -0.81 -7.28
CA PRO A 6 13.01 -2.11 -7.43
C PRO A 6 13.13 -2.49 -8.91
N SER A 7 14.30 -2.99 -9.32
CA SER A 7 14.51 -3.44 -10.70
C SER A 7 13.62 -4.63 -11.03
N ARG A 8 12.92 -4.55 -12.16
CA ARG A 8 12.07 -5.62 -12.73
C ARG A 8 12.40 -5.82 -14.21
N ASP A 9 13.66 -6.04 -14.51
CA ASP A 9 14.23 -6.02 -15.87
C ASP A 9 13.68 -7.12 -16.81
N LYS A 10 13.00 -8.12 -16.23
CA LYS A 10 12.48 -9.27 -17.00
C LYS A 10 11.11 -9.04 -17.66
N VAL A 11 10.48 -7.89 -17.45
CA VAL A 11 9.14 -7.60 -17.99
C VAL A 11 9.20 -6.43 -18.97
N PRO A 12 8.92 -6.64 -20.27
CA PRO A 12 9.09 -5.60 -21.32
C PRO A 12 8.39 -4.28 -21.04
N ASN A 13 7.16 -4.32 -20.49
CA ASN A 13 6.39 -3.11 -20.17
C ASN A 13 7.07 -2.23 -19.10
N TYR A 14 7.87 -2.82 -18.20
CA TYR A 14 8.63 -2.06 -17.21
C TYR A 14 9.85 -1.37 -17.79
N GLN A 15 10.42 -1.89 -18.88
CA GLN A 15 11.55 -1.25 -19.58
C GLN A 15 11.11 0.05 -20.23
N SER A 16 10.00 0.03 -20.99
CA SER A 16 9.45 1.25 -21.59
C SER A 16 9.07 2.31 -20.55
N LEU A 17 8.45 1.90 -19.45
CA LEU A 17 8.14 2.83 -18.35
C LEU A 17 9.42 3.41 -17.73
N LYS A 18 10.46 2.58 -17.55
CA LYS A 18 11.75 3.03 -17.03
C LYS A 18 12.37 4.11 -17.94
N GLU A 19 12.40 3.90 -19.25
CA GLU A 19 12.93 4.87 -20.22
C GLU A 19 12.19 6.22 -20.13
N GLN A 20 10.85 6.18 -20.02
CA GLN A 20 10.06 7.38 -19.86
C GLN A 20 10.36 8.12 -18.54
N VAL A 21 10.57 7.37 -17.45
CA VAL A 21 10.94 7.96 -16.15
C VAL A 21 12.35 8.55 -16.20
N ASP A 22 13.32 7.84 -16.79
CA ASP A 22 14.70 8.31 -16.96
C ASP A 22 14.72 9.64 -17.76
N GLU A 23 13.98 9.71 -18.86
CA GLU A 23 13.85 10.92 -19.68
C GLU A 23 13.24 12.08 -18.89
N LEU A 24 12.15 11.82 -18.15
CA LEU A 24 11.46 12.84 -17.37
C LEU A 24 12.33 13.36 -16.21
N VAL A 25 13.00 12.47 -15.49
CA VAL A 25 13.96 12.82 -14.43
C VAL A 25 15.10 13.66 -15.00
N GLY A 26 15.65 13.27 -16.16
CA GLY A 26 16.70 14.03 -16.85
C GLY A 26 16.23 15.44 -17.21
N LYS A 27 15.04 15.58 -17.79
CA LYS A 27 14.45 16.89 -18.15
C LYS A 27 14.24 17.79 -16.93
N ILE A 28 13.70 17.23 -15.83
CA ILE A 28 13.45 18.00 -14.60
C ILE A 28 14.77 18.42 -13.95
N ASN A 29 15.73 17.52 -13.85
CA ASN A 29 17.02 17.80 -13.24
C ASN A 29 17.82 18.83 -14.05
N SER A 30 17.80 18.75 -15.36
CA SER A 30 18.43 19.74 -16.25
C SER A 30 17.81 21.13 -16.12
N LYS A 31 16.47 21.19 -16.02
CA LYS A 31 15.74 22.48 -15.98
C LYS A 31 15.85 23.16 -14.61
N HIS A 32 15.84 22.41 -13.51
CA HIS A 32 15.72 22.94 -12.16
C HIS A 32 16.94 22.68 -11.27
N GLY A 33 17.90 21.86 -11.72
CA GLY A 33 19.11 21.54 -11.00
C GLY A 33 20.09 22.73 -10.94
N ARG A 34 21.00 22.65 -9.98
CA ARG A 34 22.15 23.56 -9.83
C ARG A 34 23.40 22.71 -9.61
N ILE A 35 24.60 23.30 -9.75
CA ILE A 35 25.87 22.59 -9.57
C ILE A 35 25.94 21.81 -8.24
N SER A 36 25.41 22.40 -7.17
CA SER A 36 25.42 21.81 -5.82
C SER A 36 24.13 21.12 -5.40
N TRP A 37 23.10 21.05 -6.28
CA TRP A 37 21.79 20.51 -5.90
C TRP A 37 21.03 19.91 -7.06
N THR A 38 20.50 18.72 -6.84
CA THR A 38 19.69 17.98 -7.81
C THR A 38 18.28 17.76 -7.26
N PRO A 39 17.22 18.21 -7.99
CA PRO A 39 15.84 18.09 -7.53
C PRO A 39 15.39 16.66 -7.27
N ILE A 40 15.78 15.73 -8.17
CA ILE A 40 15.33 14.33 -8.11
C ILE A 40 16.54 13.41 -8.07
N HIS A 41 16.63 12.62 -7.00
CA HIS A 41 17.53 11.47 -6.89
C HIS A 41 16.74 10.23 -7.25
N TYR A 42 17.08 9.59 -8.36
CA TYR A 42 16.40 8.41 -8.89
C TYR A 42 17.29 7.18 -8.83
N PHE A 43 16.80 6.13 -8.19
CA PHE A 43 17.53 4.87 -8.04
C PHE A 43 16.66 3.71 -8.51
N TYR A 44 17.03 3.11 -9.64
CA TYR A 44 16.40 1.91 -10.19
C TYR A 44 17.18 0.67 -9.73
N ARG A 45 17.03 0.33 -8.45
CA ARG A 45 17.66 -0.85 -7.83
C ARG A 45 16.99 -1.21 -6.52
N SER A 46 17.13 -2.48 -6.12
CA SER A 46 16.69 -2.95 -4.81
C SER A 46 17.68 -2.55 -3.71
N TYR A 47 17.16 -2.23 -2.54
CA TYR A 47 17.91 -1.93 -1.34
C TYR A 47 17.59 -2.94 -0.23
N PRO A 48 18.56 -3.30 0.63
CA PRO A 48 18.30 -4.11 1.80
C PRO A 48 17.41 -3.33 2.79
N PHE A 49 16.63 -4.07 3.59
CA PHE A 49 15.66 -3.50 4.53
C PHE A 49 16.24 -2.40 5.44
N ARG A 50 17.48 -2.59 5.93
CA ARG A 50 18.15 -1.59 6.77
C ARG A 50 18.33 -0.24 6.05
N ALA A 51 18.67 -0.23 4.78
CA ALA A 51 18.82 0.99 3.99
C ALA A 51 17.44 1.63 3.70
N LEU A 52 16.42 0.82 3.40
CA LEU A 52 15.05 1.31 3.23
C LEU A 52 14.53 1.97 4.51
N GLY A 53 14.77 1.37 5.68
CA GLY A 53 14.43 1.96 6.96
C GLY A 53 15.08 3.33 7.20
N ALA A 54 16.34 3.52 6.76
CA ALA A 54 16.99 4.82 6.81
C ALA A 54 16.33 5.84 5.88
N PHE A 55 15.94 5.44 4.65
CA PHE A 55 15.21 6.32 3.74
C PHE A 55 13.86 6.72 4.30
N TYR A 56 13.11 5.79 4.90
CA TYR A 56 11.82 6.10 5.52
C TYR A 56 11.95 7.11 6.67
N ARG A 57 12.99 7.00 7.48
CA ARG A 57 13.26 7.97 8.57
C ARG A 57 13.67 9.34 8.08
N MET A 58 14.40 9.40 6.96
CA MET A 58 14.93 10.63 6.40
C MET A 58 13.91 11.44 5.62
N CYS A 59 12.86 10.81 5.10
CA CYS A 59 11.87 11.45 4.24
C CYS A 59 10.73 12.05 5.06
N ASP A 60 10.51 13.36 4.96
CA ASP A 60 9.40 14.07 5.62
C ASP A 60 8.04 13.67 5.03
N VAL A 61 7.98 13.36 3.75
CA VAL A 61 6.76 12.94 3.04
C VAL A 61 7.03 11.66 2.27
N ALA A 62 6.22 10.63 2.51
CA ALA A 62 6.17 9.43 1.67
C ALA A 62 4.96 9.51 0.74
N MET A 63 5.20 9.48 -0.57
CA MET A 63 4.15 9.48 -1.60
C MET A 63 4.07 8.11 -2.26
N ILE A 64 3.03 7.36 -1.94
CA ILE A 64 2.85 5.97 -2.36
C ILE A 64 1.54 5.86 -3.12
N THR A 65 1.62 5.90 -4.44
CA THR A 65 0.46 6.10 -5.32
C THR A 65 0.28 4.99 -6.36
N PRO A 66 0.15 3.72 -5.95
CA PRO A 66 -0.12 2.64 -6.90
C PRO A 66 -1.49 2.81 -7.54
N LEU A 67 -1.61 2.42 -8.82
CA LEU A 67 -2.90 2.37 -9.54
C LEU A 67 -3.76 1.20 -9.06
N ARG A 68 -3.14 0.12 -8.58
CA ARG A 68 -3.82 -1.05 -8.02
C ARG A 68 -2.84 -1.84 -7.16
N ASP A 69 -3.17 -1.99 -5.89
CA ASP A 69 -2.39 -2.78 -4.94
C ASP A 69 -3.32 -3.38 -3.89
N GLY A 70 -3.22 -4.68 -3.65
CA GLY A 70 -4.10 -5.40 -2.71
C GLY A 70 -3.85 -5.04 -1.25
N MET A 71 -2.64 -4.57 -0.89
CA MET A 71 -2.28 -4.21 0.48
C MET A 71 -1.38 -2.95 0.49
N ASN A 72 -0.18 -3.05 0.01
CA ASN A 72 0.97 -2.15 0.06
C ASN A 72 1.70 -2.16 1.42
N LEU A 73 2.77 -2.94 1.49
CA LEU A 73 3.60 -3.02 2.69
C LEU A 73 4.47 -1.77 2.88
N VAL A 74 4.89 -1.12 1.80
CA VAL A 74 5.78 0.06 1.84
C VAL A 74 5.19 1.19 2.67
N CYS A 75 3.89 1.46 2.56
CA CYS A 75 3.23 2.47 3.39
C CYS A 75 3.21 2.09 4.88
N LYS A 76 3.03 0.80 5.20
CA LYS A 76 3.07 0.32 6.59
C LYS A 76 4.49 0.36 7.16
N GLU A 77 5.50 0.05 6.35
CA GLU A 77 6.92 0.16 6.71
C GLU A 77 7.31 1.60 6.99
N TYR A 78 6.87 2.55 6.15
CA TYR A 78 7.07 3.97 6.40
C TYR A 78 6.48 4.41 7.73
N VAL A 79 5.19 4.13 7.97
CA VAL A 79 4.49 4.47 9.22
C VAL A 79 5.18 3.86 10.44
N ALA A 80 5.58 2.59 10.36
CA ALA A 80 6.28 1.91 11.45
C ALA A 80 7.67 2.47 11.73
N SER A 81 8.33 3.07 10.72
CA SER A 81 9.69 3.59 10.83
C SER A 81 9.78 5.00 11.42
N ARG A 82 8.66 5.72 11.57
CA ARG A 82 8.61 7.11 12.06
C ARG A 82 8.61 7.17 13.60
N GLU A 83 9.78 6.94 14.20
CA GLU A 83 9.95 6.90 15.68
C GLU A 83 9.53 8.19 16.38
N ASN A 84 9.76 9.35 15.74
CA ASN A 84 9.40 10.67 16.28
C ASN A 84 7.91 11.00 16.05
N GLN A 85 7.15 10.12 15.41
CA GLN A 85 5.75 10.32 15.03
C GLN A 85 5.54 11.55 14.11
N ASP A 86 6.56 12.02 13.44
CA ASP A 86 6.52 13.07 12.43
C ASP A 86 6.39 12.49 11.01
N GLY A 87 6.27 13.37 10.03
CA GLY A 87 6.17 12.99 8.62
C GLY A 87 4.74 12.71 8.15
N VAL A 88 4.54 12.76 6.84
CA VAL A 88 3.24 12.64 6.19
C VAL A 88 3.24 11.48 5.20
N LEU A 89 2.19 10.67 5.26
CA LEU A 89 1.92 9.65 4.24
C LEU A 89 0.86 10.17 3.27
N ILE A 90 1.21 10.26 1.98
CA ILE A 90 0.26 10.42 0.87
C ILE A 90 0.05 9.02 0.28
N LEU A 91 -1.17 8.53 0.28
CA LEU A 91 -1.49 7.17 -0.10
C LEU A 91 -2.60 7.13 -1.15
N SER A 92 -2.43 6.28 -2.17
CA SER A 92 -3.48 6.02 -3.14
C SER A 92 -4.71 5.38 -2.48
N GLU A 93 -5.90 5.90 -2.79
CA GLU A 93 -7.18 5.28 -2.41
C GLU A 93 -7.38 3.89 -3.04
N MET A 94 -6.61 3.58 -4.11
CA MET A 94 -6.63 2.28 -4.80
C MET A 94 -5.69 1.25 -4.16
N ALA A 95 -4.96 1.60 -3.11
CA ALA A 95 -4.21 0.67 -2.27
C ALA A 95 -5.14 0.07 -1.20
N GLY A 96 -5.09 -1.24 -0.98
CA GLY A 96 -5.87 -1.90 0.07
C GLY A 96 -5.60 -1.35 1.47
N ALA A 97 -4.37 -0.92 1.73
CA ALA A 97 -3.96 -0.29 2.98
C ALA A 97 -4.65 1.06 3.26
N SER A 98 -5.23 1.74 2.26
CA SER A 98 -5.95 3.01 2.45
C SER A 98 -7.15 2.89 3.38
N LYS A 99 -7.77 1.70 3.42
CA LYS A 99 -8.89 1.40 4.33
C LYS A 99 -8.46 1.26 5.79
N GLU A 100 -7.22 0.87 6.01
CA GLU A 100 -6.64 0.72 7.35
C GLU A 100 -5.95 2.01 7.82
N LEU A 101 -5.31 2.73 6.90
CA LEU A 101 -4.55 3.96 7.15
C LEU A 101 -5.35 5.19 6.68
N SER A 102 -6.57 5.34 7.18
CA SER A 102 -7.49 6.44 6.82
C SER A 102 -6.99 7.83 7.21
N ASP A 103 -6.04 7.91 8.15
CA ASP A 103 -5.42 9.17 8.58
C ASP A 103 -4.29 9.64 7.64
N ALA A 104 -3.95 8.85 6.62
CA ALA A 104 -3.09 9.30 5.51
C ALA A 104 -3.79 10.37 4.66
N VAL A 105 -3.02 11.14 3.91
CA VAL A 105 -3.57 12.02 2.87
C VAL A 105 -3.93 11.14 1.67
N LEU A 106 -5.22 10.81 1.54
CA LEU A 106 -5.69 9.92 0.48
C LEU A 106 -5.84 10.68 -0.84
N VAL A 107 -5.39 10.06 -1.93
CA VAL A 107 -5.42 10.65 -3.27
C VAL A 107 -5.85 9.64 -4.32
N ASN A 108 -6.50 10.14 -5.35
CA ASN A 108 -6.68 9.39 -6.59
C ASN A 108 -5.38 9.48 -7.42
N PRO A 109 -4.67 8.37 -7.68
CA PRO A 109 -3.38 8.39 -8.38
C PRO A 109 -3.49 8.79 -9.85
N THR A 110 -4.69 8.82 -10.44
CA THR A 110 -4.92 9.30 -11.81
C THR A 110 -5.26 10.79 -11.87
N ASN A 111 -5.52 11.43 -10.71
CA ASN A 111 -5.83 12.86 -10.64
C ASN A 111 -4.57 13.66 -10.27
N GLN A 112 -3.86 14.11 -11.30
CA GLN A 112 -2.62 14.87 -11.14
C GLN A 112 -2.79 16.14 -10.29
N LYS A 113 -3.91 16.85 -10.44
CA LYS A 113 -4.19 18.07 -9.67
C LYS A 113 -4.29 17.75 -8.18
N GLN A 114 -5.06 16.72 -7.83
CA GLN A 114 -5.20 16.27 -6.43
C GLN A 114 -3.86 15.83 -5.84
N MET A 115 -3.00 15.14 -6.61
CA MET A 115 -1.66 14.75 -6.15
C MET A 115 -0.77 15.96 -5.84
N VAL A 116 -0.83 17.01 -6.67
CA VAL A 116 -0.10 18.27 -6.44
C VAL A 116 -0.60 18.98 -5.17
N GLU A 117 -1.92 19.08 -5.00
CA GLU A 117 -2.54 19.67 -3.82
C GLU A 117 -2.22 18.90 -2.54
N ALA A 118 -2.24 17.58 -2.61
CA ALA A 118 -1.86 16.70 -1.48
C ALA A 118 -0.38 16.87 -1.09
N LEU A 119 0.52 16.97 -2.07
CA LEU A 119 1.94 17.22 -1.81
C LEU A 119 2.16 18.60 -1.16
N LYS A 120 1.47 19.64 -1.64
CA LYS A 120 1.51 20.97 -1.04
C LYS A 120 1.00 20.93 0.41
N LEU A 121 -0.16 20.31 0.65
CA LEU A 121 -0.71 20.11 1.98
C LEU A 121 0.28 19.40 2.92
N ALA A 122 0.91 18.32 2.43
CA ALA A 122 1.85 17.55 3.22
C ALA A 122 3.11 18.35 3.60
N LEU A 123 3.60 19.22 2.71
CA LEU A 123 4.76 20.08 2.96
C LEU A 123 4.46 21.26 3.90
N GLU A 124 3.20 21.72 3.93
CA GLU A 124 2.74 22.84 4.77
C GLU A 124 2.12 22.35 6.10
N MET A 125 1.97 21.04 6.30
CA MET A 125 1.31 20.46 7.48
C MET A 125 2.11 20.72 8.76
N SER A 126 1.42 21.21 9.80
CA SER A 126 2.05 21.44 11.10
C SER A 126 2.57 20.15 11.73
N VAL A 127 3.61 20.27 12.55
CA VAL A 127 4.19 19.09 13.24
C VAL A 127 3.19 18.43 14.18
N GLU A 128 2.30 19.20 14.80
CA GLU A 128 1.24 18.72 15.67
C GLU A 128 0.26 17.84 14.91
N GLU A 129 -0.16 18.26 13.73
CA GLU A 129 -1.06 17.48 12.88
C GLU A 129 -0.36 16.23 12.33
N GLN A 130 0.90 16.34 11.88
CA GLN A 130 1.71 15.18 11.48
C GLN A 130 1.74 14.12 12.58
N ARG A 131 2.05 14.52 13.82
CA ARG A 131 2.12 13.63 14.99
C ARG A 131 0.78 13.00 15.32
N SER A 132 -0.30 13.76 15.27
CA SER A 132 -1.64 13.25 15.52
C SER A 132 -2.00 12.14 14.52
N ARG A 133 -1.84 12.40 13.23
CA ARG A 133 -2.12 11.43 12.15
C ARG A 133 -1.21 10.21 12.23
N MET A 134 0.10 10.42 12.41
CA MET A 134 1.08 9.34 12.48
C MET A 134 0.82 8.40 13.66
N LYS A 135 0.48 8.95 14.82
CA LYS A 135 0.14 8.18 16.01
C LYS A 135 -1.06 7.25 15.79
N LEU A 136 -2.10 7.73 15.11
CA LEU A 136 -3.29 6.93 14.77
C LEU A 136 -2.94 5.81 13.78
N MET A 137 -2.19 6.13 12.72
CA MET A 137 -1.72 5.14 11.77
C MET A 137 -0.82 4.08 12.41
N GLN A 138 0.11 4.48 13.30
CA GLN A 138 0.97 3.53 14.03
C GLN A 138 0.18 2.61 14.96
N ALA A 139 -0.85 3.13 15.64
CA ALA A 139 -1.74 2.32 16.45
C ALA A 139 -2.45 1.25 15.61
N THR A 140 -2.89 1.63 14.41
CA THR A 140 -3.53 0.73 13.45
C THR A 140 -2.56 -0.35 12.95
N VAL A 141 -1.34 0.02 12.52
CA VAL A 141 -0.30 -0.92 12.07
C VAL A 141 0.08 -1.90 13.19
N LYS A 142 0.20 -1.43 14.43
CA LYS A 142 0.51 -2.26 15.59
C LYS A 142 -0.62 -3.24 15.91
N LYS A 143 -1.88 -2.81 15.78
CA LYS A 143 -3.07 -3.63 16.01
C LYS A 143 -3.23 -4.71 14.95
N TYR A 144 -3.13 -4.33 13.67
CA TYR A 144 -3.30 -5.23 12.52
C TYR A 144 -1.97 -5.82 12.05
N ASN A 145 -1.22 -6.41 12.99
CA ASN A 145 0.05 -7.08 12.73
C ASN A 145 -0.16 -8.48 12.13
N ILE A 146 0.94 -9.17 11.84
CA ILE A 146 0.92 -10.52 11.24
C ILE A 146 0.13 -11.53 12.08
N PHE A 147 0.18 -11.46 13.40
CA PHE A 147 -0.54 -12.40 14.27
C PHE A 147 -2.06 -12.19 14.16
N ASN A 148 -2.50 -10.93 14.12
CA ASN A 148 -3.91 -10.61 13.90
C ASN A 148 -4.37 -11.11 12.51
N TRP A 149 -3.58 -10.87 11.47
CA TRP A 149 -3.87 -11.35 10.12
C TRP A 149 -4.00 -12.89 10.07
N VAL A 150 -3.05 -13.60 10.66
CA VAL A 150 -3.07 -15.07 10.74
C VAL A 150 -4.32 -15.56 11.45
N ASN A 151 -4.68 -14.98 12.59
CA ASN A 151 -5.87 -15.37 13.35
C ASN A 151 -7.15 -15.14 12.51
N LEU A 152 -7.29 -13.99 11.85
CA LEU A 152 -8.42 -13.71 10.97
C LEU A 152 -8.49 -14.69 9.80
N PHE A 153 -7.35 -15.03 9.20
CA PHE A 153 -7.29 -16.00 8.11
C PHE A 153 -7.76 -17.38 8.56
N PHE A 154 -7.26 -17.89 9.68
CA PHE A 154 -7.68 -19.19 10.21
C PHE A 154 -9.14 -19.23 10.61
N ASN A 155 -9.66 -18.18 11.23
CA ASN A 155 -11.08 -18.07 11.58
C ASN A 155 -11.96 -18.13 10.34
N ASN A 156 -11.63 -17.35 9.31
CA ASN A 156 -12.37 -17.37 8.05
C ASN A 156 -12.28 -18.73 7.33
N LEU A 157 -11.12 -19.38 7.38
CA LEU A 157 -10.94 -20.72 6.82
C LEU A 157 -11.83 -21.75 7.55
N GLN A 158 -11.92 -21.66 8.89
CA GLN A 158 -12.78 -22.54 9.68
C GLN A 158 -14.26 -22.32 9.32
N ILE A 159 -14.72 -21.06 9.25
CA ILE A 159 -16.09 -20.73 8.81
C ILE A 159 -16.39 -21.28 7.41
N ALA A 160 -15.45 -21.14 6.47
CA ALA A 160 -15.60 -21.67 5.12
C ALA A 160 -15.76 -23.21 5.10
N LYS A 161 -14.95 -23.92 5.91
CA LYS A 161 -15.05 -25.40 6.07
C LYS A 161 -16.39 -25.80 6.68
N ASP A 162 -16.87 -25.10 7.68
CA ASP A 162 -18.13 -25.43 8.35
C ASP A 162 -19.33 -25.18 7.41
N ASN A 163 -19.30 -24.10 6.64
CA ASN A 163 -20.27 -23.83 5.61
C ASN A 163 -20.25 -24.88 4.49
N GLN A 164 -19.07 -25.37 4.11
CA GLN A 164 -18.95 -26.45 3.11
C GLN A 164 -19.56 -27.77 3.61
N LYS A 165 -19.28 -28.13 4.88
CA LYS A 165 -19.88 -29.32 5.52
C LYS A 165 -21.41 -29.20 5.60
N ALA A 166 -21.93 -28.07 6.05
CA ALA A 166 -23.37 -27.84 6.12
C ALA A 166 -24.06 -27.96 4.74
N ARG A 167 -23.46 -27.40 3.69
CA ARG A 167 -23.96 -27.56 2.31
C ARG A 167 -23.92 -29.00 1.81
N ALA A 168 -22.91 -29.78 2.20
CA ALA A 168 -22.81 -31.20 1.84
C ALA A 168 -23.91 -32.03 2.51
N VAL A 169 -24.21 -31.75 3.78
CA VAL A 169 -25.32 -32.42 4.52
C VAL A 169 -26.64 -32.11 3.87
N LEU A 170 -26.95 -30.84 3.59
CA LEU A 170 -28.20 -30.43 2.91
C LEU A 170 -28.38 -31.08 1.53
N LYS A 171 -27.30 -31.22 0.76
CA LYS A 171 -27.36 -31.93 -0.53
C LYS A 171 -27.67 -33.41 -0.36
N LEU A 172 -27.11 -34.06 0.66
CA LEU A 172 -27.38 -35.48 0.97
C LEU A 172 -28.83 -35.71 1.43
N GLU A 173 -29.36 -34.81 2.24
CA GLU A 173 -30.76 -34.86 2.70
C GLU A 173 -31.72 -34.65 1.55
N GLY A 174 -31.50 -33.63 0.71
CA GLY A 174 -32.34 -33.40 -0.47
C GLY A 174 -32.25 -34.55 -1.52
N ALA A 175 -31.12 -35.24 -1.63
CA ALA A 175 -31.01 -36.43 -2.48
C ALA A 175 -31.81 -37.64 -1.91
N LYS A 176 -31.79 -37.81 -0.58
CA LYS A 176 -32.58 -38.85 0.10
C LYS A 176 -34.07 -38.61 -0.04
N GLU A 177 -34.55 -37.39 0.13
CA GLU A 177 -35.96 -37.03 -0.08
C GLU A 177 -36.43 -37.29 -1.50
N LYS A 178 -35.62 -36.91 -2.50
CA LYS A 178 -35.95 -37.21 -3.92
C LYS A 178 -36.04 -38.71 -4.19
N ALA A 179 -35.07 -39.47 -3.70
CA ALA A 179 -35.08 -40.94 -3.88
C ALA A 179 -36.29 -41.60 -3.18
N MET A 180 -36.73 -41.05 -2.04
CA MET A 180 -37.91 -41.53 -1.31
C MET A 180 -39.20 -41.22 -2.08
N MET A 181 -39.32 -40.02 -2.68
CA MET A 181 -40.48 -39.66 -3.50
C MET A 181 -40.59 -40.48 -4.80
N GLU A 182 -39.45 -40.84 -5.42
CA GLU A 182 -39.44 -41.70 -6.61
C GLU A 182 -39.85 -43.14 -6.30
N LYS A 183 -39.66 -43.61 -5.09
CA LYS A 183 -40.03 -44.98 -4.68
C LYS A 183 -41.55 -45.17 -4.43
N TYR A 184 -42.30 -44.08 -4.23
CA TYR A 184 -43.75 -44.07 -3.97
C TYR A 184 -44.57 -43.53 -5.16
N ARG A 185 -43.95 -43.39 -6.32
CA ARG A 185 -44.57 -43.14 -7.61
C ARG A 185 -44.62 -44.42 -8.44
#